data_d32e471b9b849d3c54fbc0ffd6873ff9
#
_entry.id   d32e471b9b849d3c54fbc0ffd6873ff9
#
_cell.length_a   1.000
_cell.length_b   1.000
_cell.length_c   1.000
_cell.angle_alpha   90.00
_cell.angle_beta   90.00
_cell.angle_gamma   90.00
#
_symmetry.space_group_name_H-M   'P 1'
#
loop_
_entity.id
_entity.type
_entity.pdbx_description
1 polymer ?
#
loop_
_entity_poly.entity_id
_entity_poly.type
_entity_poly.pdbx_seq_one_letter_code
_entity_poly.pdbx_strand_id
1 'polypeptide(L)'
;MIIDNVPEQVSEDNVIELANEFTEYLENSGNLFFQNYQSSGLTYEHLIAMFYVTRAMTGGMRLYNYCYDAAIECAKCNIKRRLTANEKIKVTFLPISAAEWPAEYIYRKLEADDRFEPQVVPVPLIGRTKEERGKTYSQTYDFFMAGGYNVKKIYDFQTEEIIGWEEIGGIPDVVINVTPWYSDIAKNYQITRLPLYVLNVYISYGLTVGNSQEGGYAEKFMYNKDFMNVMWKVYTETKKDYIGFQKYQTLKAKNVVNSGYIKMDYFLEKHDYSEERLRNIWSVPEGTDIYS
;
A
#
# COMPACT_ATOMS: atom_id res chain seq x y z
N MET A 1 18.78 1.44 -2.45
CA MET A 1 20.19 1.00 -2.51
C MET A 1 20.43 -0.13 -1.50
N ILE A 2 19.64 -1.21 -1.59
CA ILE A 2 19.81 -2.46 -0.82
C ILE A 2 20.22 -3.60 -1.78
N ILE A 3 20.22 -3.30 -3.10
CA ILE A 3 20.45 -4.29 -4.17
C ILE A 3 21.93 -4.64 -4.34
N ASP A 4 22.85 -3.84 -3.80
CA ASP A 4 24.28 -4.03 -4.03
C ASP A 4 24.99 -5.01 -3.06
N ASN A 5 24.23 -5.64 -2.13
CA ASN A 5 24.78 -6.57 -1.15
C ASN A 5 24.10 -7.95 -1.11
N VAL A 6 23.50 -8.40 -2.21
CA VAL A 6 23.19 -9.83 -2.32
C VAL A 6 24.54 -10.52 -2.53
N PRO A 7 24.98 -11.44 -1.63
CA PRO A 7 26.25 -12.14 -1.82
C PRO A 7 26.25 -12.82 -3.20
N GLU A 8 27.30 -12.61 -3.98
CA GLU A 8 27.49 -13.18 -5.33
C GLU A 8 27.48 -14.73 -5.35
N GLN A 9 27.37 -15.40 -4.20
CA GLN A 9 27.45 -16.86 -4.05
C GLN A 9 26.47 -17.40 -3.00
N VAL A 10 25.17 -17.20 -3.21
CA VAL A 10 24.18 -18.01 -2.49
C VAL A 10 23.87 -19.21 -3.39
N SER A 11 24.23 -20.44 -2.97
CA SER A 11 23.90 -21.65 -3.74
C SER A 11 22.38 -21.85 -3.79
N GLU A 12 21.85 -22.47 -4.85
CA GLU A 12 20.41 -22.79 -4.96
C GLU A 12 19.92 -23.58 -3.74
N ASP A 13 20.73 -24.52 -3.23
CA ASP A 13 20.41 -25.33 -2.05
C ASP A 13 20.22 -24.47 -0.79
N ASN A 14 21.09 -23.52 -0.54
CA ASN A 14 20.99 -22.62 0.62
C ASN A 14 19.75 -21.73 0.55
N VAL A 15 19.30 -21.35 -0.66
CA VAL A 15 18.08 -20.55 -0.83
C VAL A 15 16.83 -21.41 -0.61
N ILE A 16 16.85 -22.66 -1.06
CA ILE A 16 15.77 -23.61 -0.81
C ILE A 16 15.66 -23.88 0.69
N GLU A 17 16.77 -24.10 1.38
CA GLU A 17 16.81 -24.27 2.83
C GLU A 17 16.24 -23.04 3.55
N LEU A 18 16.69 -21.84 3.22
CA LEU A 18 16.18 -20.58 3.78
C LEU A 18 14.69 -20.38 3.52
N ALA A 19 14.21 -20.74 2.33
CA ALA A 19 12.79 -20.65 1.99
C ALA A 19 11.94 -21.67 2.76
N ASN A 20 12.45 -22.87 2.96
CA ASN A 20 11.80 -23.89 3.77
C ASN A 20 11.76 -23.47 5.24
N GLU A 21 12.86 -22.98 5.80
CA GLU A 21 12.90 -22.43 7.16
C GLU A 21 11.92 -21.25 7.33
N PHE A 22 11.88 -20.35 6.35
CA PHE A 22 10.96 -19.22 6.36
C PHE A 22 9.48 -19.67 6.35
N THR A 23 9.14 -20.66 5.52
CA THR A 23 7.77 -21.15 5.43
C THR A 23 7.39 -22.04 6.61
N GLU A 24 8.28 -22.91 7.07
CA GLU A 24 8.09 -23.71 8.28
C GLU A 24 7.89 -22.82 9.50
N TYR A 25 8.67 -21.75 9.61
CA TYR A 25 8.50 -20.76 10.65
C TYR A 25 7.11 -20.11 10.58
N LEU A 26 6.63 -19.72 9.39
CA LEU A 26 5.29 -19.13 9.21
C LEU A 26 4.17 -20.15 9.47
N GLU A 27 4.31 -21.41 9.07
CA GLU A 27 3.33 -22.48 9.28
C GLU A 27 3.25 -22.91 10.74
N ASN A 28 4.37 -23.12 11.38
CA ASN A 28 4.45 -23.48 12.80
C ASN A 28 3.99 -22.34 13.71
N SER A 29 4.19 -21.11 13.28
CA SER A 29 3.69 -19.93 13.96
C SER A 29 2.18 -19.77 13.88
N GLY A 30 1.49 -20.42 12.95
CA GLY A 30 0.03 -20.30 12.79
C GLY A 30 -0.78 -20.68 14.03
N ASN A 31 -0.29 -21.59 14.87
CA ASN A 31 -0.93 -21.98 16.14
C ASN A 31 -0.28 -21.36 17.38
N LEU A 32 1.03 -21.10 17.35
CA LEU A 32 1.81 -20.45 18.42
C LEU A 32 2.12 -18.98 18.12
N PHE A 33 1.83 -18.54 16.93
CA PHE A 33 2.23 -17.28 16.33
C PHE A 33 1.83 -16.05 17.14
N PHE A 34 0.62 -16.05 17.67
CA PHE A 34 0.11 -14.89 18.41
C PHE A 34 0.68 -14.75 19.82
N GLN A 35 1.25 -15.80 20.39
CA GLN A 35 1.92 -15.71 21.68
C GLN A 35 3.39 -15.29 21.56
N ASN A 36 4.04 -15.59 20.44
CA ASN A 36 5.49 -15.36 20.25
C ASN A 36 5.81 -14.41 19.07
N TYR A 37 4.81 -13.89 18.38
CA TYR A 37 4.99 -13.14 17.14
C TYR A 37 5.79 -11.84 17.31
N GLN A 38 5.57 -11.09 18.39
CA GLN A 38 6.35 -9.87 18.67
C GLN A 38 7.87 -10.14 18.77
N SER A 39 8.27 -11.40 18.98
CA SER A 39 9.66 -11.82 19.05
C SER A 39 10.26 -12.29 17.72
N SER A 40 9.45 -12.53 16.68
CA SER A 40 9.96 -13.12 15.44
C SER A 40 10.77 -12.17 14.56
N GLY A 41 10.46 -10.88 14.60
CA GLY A 41 11.13 -9.87 13.81
C GLY A 41 10.95 -9.96 12.29
N LEU A 42 10.15 -10.91 11.76
CA LEU A 42 9.90 -11.03 10.31
C LEU A 42 9.03 -9.90 9.78
N THR A 43 9.55 -9.23 8.77
CA THR A 43 8.90 -8.09 8.10
C THR A 43 8.80 -8.34 6.59
N TYR A 44 8.11 -7.46 5.89
CA TYR A 44 8.05 -7.47 4.42
C TYR A 44 9.42 -7.27 3.75
N GLU A 45 10.44 -6.76 4.47
CA GLU A 45 11.82 -6.72 3.97
C GLU A 45 12.34 -8.13 3.66
N HIS A 46 12.03 -9.12 4.51
CA HIS A 46 12.40 -10.52 4.28
C HIS A 46 11.70 -11.13 3.07
N LEU A 47 10.40 -10.84 2.89
CA LEU A 47 9.66 -11.30 1.71
C LEU A 47 10.17 -10.65 0.41
N ILE A 48 10.56 -9.37 0.48
CA ILE A 48 11.22 -8.67 -0.65
C ILE A 48 12.58 -9.29 -0.95
N ALA A 49 13.37 -9.62 0.06
CA ALA A 49 14.65 -10.32 -0.14
C ALA A 49 14.42 -11.67 -0.83
N MET A 50 13.44 -12.47 -0.39
CA MET A 50 13.05 -13.71 -1.05
C MET A 50 12.63 -13.52 -2.51
N PHE A 51 11.91 -12.44 -2.82
CA PHE A 51 11.55 -12.10 -4.21
C PHE A 51 12.80 -11.91 -5.09
N TYR A 52 13.80 -11.17 -4.62
CA TYR A 52 15.02 -10.93 -5.41
C TYR A 52 15.88 -12.18 -5.54
N VAL A 53 16.07 -12.93 -4.47
CA VAL A 53 16.89 -14.14 -4.46
C VAL A 53 16.29 -15.20 -5.39
N THR A 54 15.01 -15.49 -5.26
CA THR A 54 14.35 -16.54 -6.05
C THR A 54 14.27 -16.20 -7.54
N ARG A 55 14.26 -14.91 -7.91
CA ARG A 55 14.29 -14.51 -9.33
C ARG A 55 15.54 -14.92 -10.08
N ALA A 56 16.66 -15.07 -9.39
CA ALA A 56 17.93 -15.50 -9.99
C ALA A 56 18.02 -17.03 -10.16
N MET A 57 17.03 -17.78 -9.68
CA MET A 57 17.06 -19.25 -9.64
C MET A 57 16.20 -19.89 -10.71
N THR A 58 16.64 -21.04 -11.22
CA THR A 58 15.81 -21.92 -12.05
C THR A 58 14.65 -22.47 -11.23
N GLY A 59 13.40 -22.21 -11.65
CA GLY A 59 12.22 -22.61 -10.87
C GLY A 59 11.90 -21.73 -9.65
N GLY A 60 12.70 -20.72 -9.36
CA GLY A 60 12.55 -19.86 -8.18
C GLY A 60 11.22 -19.13 -8.09
N MET A 61 10.53 -18.88 -9.22
CA MET A 61 9.18 -18.33 -9.20
C MET A 61 8.18 -19.22 -8.42
N ARG A 62 8.33 -20.56 -8.48
CA ARG A 62 7.47 -21.48 -7.71
C ARG A 62 7.78 -21.34 -6.21
N LEU A 63 9.06 -21.28 -5.85
CA LEU A 63 9.51 -21.11 -4.48
C LEU A 63 9.02 -19.77 -3.90
N TYR A 64 9.16 -18.68 -4.67
CA TYR A 64 8.62 -17.39 -4.25
C TYR A 64 7.12 -17.43 -3.99
N ASN A 65 6.34 -18.06 -4.90
CA ASN A 65 4.89 -18.20 -4.71
C ASN A 65 4.53 -18.92 -3.41
N TYR A 66 5.31 -19.94 -3.03
CA TYR A 66 5.11 -20.64 -1.77
C TYR A 66 5.37 -19.74 -0.55
N CYS A 67 6.49 -19.01 -0.52
CA CYS A 67 6.80 -18.05 0.54
C CYS A 67 5.75 -16.92 0.62
N TYR A 68 5.30 -16.41 -0.52
CA TYR A 68 4.26 -15.40 -0.59
C TYR A 68 2.94 -15.92 -0.01
N ASP A 69 2.51 -17.12 -0.38
CA ASP A 69 1.27 -17.71 0.13
C ASP A 69 1.30 -17.88 1.64
N ALA A 70 2.41 -18.38 2.18
CA ALA A 70 2.59 -18.54 3.61
C ALA A 70 2.52 -17.18 4.35
N ALA A 71 3.15 -16.13 3.83
CA ALA A 71 3.08 -14.78 4.40
C ALA A 71 1.65 -14.23 4.39
N ILE A 72 0.92 -14.39 3.29
CA ILE A 72 -0.48 -13.92 3.19
C ILE A 72 -1.40 -14.71 4.12
N GLU A 73 -1.25 -16.02 4.24
CA GLU A 73 -2.06 -16.81 5.18
C GLU A 73 -1.76 -16.43 6.64
N CYS A 74 -0.51 -16.14 6.98
CA CYS A 74 -0.15 -15.59 8.28
C CYS A 74 -0.93 -14.29 8.58
N ALA A 75 -0.92 -13.33 7.66
CA ALA A 75 -1.64 -12.08 7.83
C ALA A 75 -3.17 -12.29 7.95
N LYS A 76 -3.73 -13.21 7.16
CA LYS A 76 -5.16 -13.59 7.28
C LYS A 76 -5.49 -14.23 8.63
N CYS A 77 -4.57 -14.99 9.22
CA CYS A 77 -4.76 -15.53 10.57
C CYS A 77 -4.89 -14.41 11.60
N ASN A 78 -4.13 -13.31 11.49
CA ASN A 78 -4.32 -12.15 12.35
C ASN A 78 -5.74 -11.56 12.23
N ILE A 79 -6.24 -11.38 11.01
CA ILE A 79 -7.60 -10.89 10.77
C ILE A 79 -8.64 -11.83 11.40
N LYS A 80 -8.50 -13.15 11.20
CA LYS A 80 -9.40 -14.15 11.81
C LYS A 80 -9.38 -14.07 13.34
N ARG A 81 -8.21 -13.89 13.95
CA ARG A 81 -8.07 -13.72 15.40
C ARG A 81 -8.85 -12.50 15.89
N ARG A 82 -8.66 -11.32 15.24
CA ARG A 82 -9.40 -10.10 15.56
C ARG A 82 -10.92 -10.34 15.54
N LEU A 83 -11.41 -10.91 14.45
CA LEU A 83 -12.84 -11.21 14.29
C LEU A 83 -13.36 -12.20 15.34
N THR A 84 -12.58 -13.24 15.68
CA THR A 84 -12.95 -14.21 16.71
C THR A 84 -12.99 -13.58 18.10
N ALA A 85 -12.09 -12.64 18.38
CA ALA A 85 -12.05 -11.89 19.63
C ALA A 85 -13.08 -10.74 19.67
N ASN A 86 -13.87 -10.57 18.62
CA ASN A 86 -14.79 -9.44 18.45
C ASN A 86 -14.08 -8.07 18.55
N GLU A 87 -12.83 -8.03 18.08
CA GLU A 87 -12.01 -6.81 17.99
C GLU A 87 -12.18 -6.17 16.61
N LYS A 88 -12.12 -4.84 16.54
CA LYS A 88 -12.14 -4.13 15.26
C LYS A 88 -10.84 -4.37 14.47
N ILE A 89 -10.98 -4.46 13.15
CA ILE A 89 -9.86 -4.52 12.22
C ILE A 89 -9.38 -3.10 11.98
N LYS A 90 -8.16 -2.80 12.38
CA LYS A 90 -7.52 -1.49 12.16
C LYS A 90 -7.04 -1.38 10.71
N VAL A 91 -7.57 -0.41 9.98
CA VAL A 91 -7.22 -0.15 8.58
C VAL A 91 -6.58 1.23 8.46
N THR A 92 -5.34 1.29 8.01
CA THR A 92 -4.61 2.56 7.86
C THR A 92 -4.35 2.88 6.40
N PHE A 93 -4.74 4.08 6.00
CA PHE A 93 -4.45 4.65 4.68
C PHE A 93 -3.21 5.54 4.79
N LEU A 94 -2.28 5.42 3.84
CA LEU A 94 -1.03 6.18 3.78
C LEU A 94 -1.00 7.14 2.58
N PRO A 95 -1.75 8.27 2.60
CA PRO A 95 -1.65 9.28 1.55
C PRO A 95 -0.40 10.13 1.72
N ILE A 96 0.18 10.56 0.60
CA ILE A 96 1.30 11.53 0.54
C ILE A 96 0.82 12.94 0.20
N SER A 97 -0.37 13.05 -0.41
CA SER A 97 -0.98 14.33 -0.81
C SER A 97 -2.51 14.20 -0.84
N ALA A 98 -3.20 15.23 -0.40
CA ALA A 98 -4.66 15.32 -0.51
C ALA A 98 -5.14 15.30 -1.97
N ALA A 99 -4.37 15.90 -2.90
CA ALA A 99 -4.71 15.92 -4.33
C ALA A 99 -4.72 14.50 -4.96
N GLU A 100 -3.96 13.58 -4.37
CA GLU A 100 -3.83 12.20 -4.85
C GLU A 100 -4.78 11.24 -4.12
N TRP A 101 -5.68 11.71 -3.26
CA TRP A 101 -6.58 10.86 -2.48
C TRP A 101 -7.57 10.09 -3.36
N PRO A 102 -7.43 8.75 -3.48
CA PRO A 102 -8.31 7.95 -4.33
C PRO A 102 -9.41 7.22 -3.56
N ALA A 103 -9.35 7.18 -2.23
CA ALA A 103 -10.02 6.14 -1.43
C ALA A 103 -11.21 6.67 -0.62
N GLU A 104 -11.82 7.79 -0.99
CA GLU A 104 -12.95 8.40 -0.27
C GLU A 104 -14.06 7.38 0.03
N TYR A 105 -14.58 6.73 -1.01
CA TYR A 105 -15.71 5.81 -0.87
C TYR A 105 -15.34 4.55 -0.07
N ILE A 106 -14.12 4.07 -0.22
CA ILE A 106 -13.63 2.92 0.56
C ILE A 106 -13.53 3.28 2.03
N TYR A 107 -12.94 4.46 2.33
CA TYR A 107 -12.84 4.94 3.71
C TYR A 107 -14.21 5.06 4.36
N ARG A 108 -15.18 5.74 3.69
CA ARG A 108 -16.53 5.94 4.24
C ARG A 108 -17.30 4.63 4.44
N LYS A 109 -17.13 3.66 3.55
CA LYS A 109 -17.72 2.32 3.72
C LYS A 109 -17.13 1.57 4.91
N LEU A 110 -15.82 1.66 5.13
CA LEU A 110 -15.17 1.06 6.29
C LEU A 110 -15.57 1.78 7.58
N GLU A 111 -15.69 3.10 7.56
CA GLU A 111 -16.13 3.91 8.70
C GLU A 111 -17.57 3.59 9.13
N ALA A 112 -18.43 3.26 8.19
CA ALA A 112 -19.83 2.89 8.43
C ALA A 112 -20.03 1.42 8.89
N ASP A 113 -18.97 0.61 8.87
CA ASP A 113 -19.01 -0.81 9.26
C ASP A 113 -18.31 -1.02 10.60
N ASP A 114 -19.07 -1.41 11.62
CA ASP A 114 -18.60 -1.56 13.00
C ASP A 114 -17.45 -2.57 13.19
N ARG A 115 -17.19 -3.42 12.20
CA ARG A 115 -16.07 -4.35 12.21
C ARG A 115 -14.71 -3.70 11.96
N PHE A 116 -14.69 -2.46 11.46
CA PHE A 116 -13.48 -1.77 11.06
C PHE A 116 -13.22 -0.51 11.89
N GLU A 117 -11.96 -0.16 11.98
CA GLU A 117 -11.46 1.10 12.54
C GLU A 117 -10.52 1.74 11.51
N PRO A 118 -11.08 2.48 10.53
CA PRO A 118 -10.26 3.16 9.53
C PRO A 118 -9.60 4.41 10.12
N GLN A 119 -8.34 4.64 9.74
CA GLN A 119 -7.61 5.87 10.02
C GLN A 119 -6.77 6.30 8.82
N VAL A 120 -6.48 7.59 8.77
CA VAL A 120 -5.61 8.19 7.76
C VAL A 120 -4.33 8.66 8.42
N VAL A 121 -3.20 8.27 7.88
CA VAL A 121 -1.87 8.68 8.33
C VAL A 121 -1.16 9.34 7.14
N PRO A 122 -1.25 10.66 6.98
CA PRO A 122 -0.48 11.37 5.97
C PRO A 122 1.01 11.12 6.19
N VAL A 123 1.75 10.71 5.16
CA VAL A 123 3.18 10.41 5.29
C VAL A 123 4.04 11.45 4.57
N PRO A 124 5.05 12.03 5.25
CA PRO A 124 5.92 13.00 4.63
C PRO A 124 6.86 12.35 3.61
N LEU A 125 7.10 13.04 2.49
CA LEU A 125 8.07 12.66 1.46
C LEU A 125 9.49 13.07 1.90
N ILE A 126 10.34 12.08 2.21
CA ILE A 126 11.68 12.33 2.76
C ILE A 126 12.68 12.90 1.75
N GLY A 127 12.45 12.70 0.44
CA GLY A 127 13.29 13.23 -0.63
C GLY A 127 13.05 14.70 -0.99
N ARG A 128 12.10 15.37 -0.31
CA ARG A 128 11.79 16.79 -0.53
C ARG A 128 12.55 17.69 0.44
N THR A 129 12.68 18.99 0.09
CA THR A 129 13.18 20.00 1.04
C THR A 129 12.29 20.07 2.29
N LYS A 130 12.80 20.59 3.39
CA LYS A 130 12.05 20.75 4.64
C LYS A 130 10.76 21.54 4.41
N GLU A 131 10.86 22.66 3.69
CA GLU A 131 9.74 23.56 3.40
C GLU A 131 8.66 22.88 2.55
N GLU A 132 9.07 22.20 1.45
CA GLU A 132 8.13 21.47 0.58
C GLU A 132 7.45 20.33 1.33
N ARG A 133 8.22 19.55 2.10
CA ARG A 133 7.73 18.46 2.93
C ARG A 133 6.72 18.95 3.94
N GLY A 134 7.08 20.00 4.72
CA GLY A 134 6.22 20.59 5.72
C GLY A 134 4.94 21.15 5.13
N LYS A 135 5.03 21.87 4.01
CA LYS A 135 3.87 22.44 3.32
C LYS A 135 2.92 21.35 2.83
N THR A 136 3.44 20.37 2.10
CA THR A 136 2.61 19.27 1.55
C THR A 136 1.98 18.46 2.66
N TYR A 137 2.73 18.14 3.71
CA TYR A 137 2.24 17.40 4.85
C TYR A 137 1.11 18.15 5.57
N SER A 138 1.33 19.44 5.91
CA SER A 138 0.33 20.25 6.61
C SER A 138 -0.96 20.38 5.80
N GLN A 139 -0.86 20.69 4.52
CA GLN A 139 -2.02 20.78 3.64
C GLN A 139 -2.80 19.45 3.57
N THR A 140 -2.09 18.35 3.53
CA THR A 140 -2.71 17.00 3.49
C THR A 140 -3.38 16.67 4.82
N TYR A 141 -2.70 16.93 5.94
CA TYR A 141 -3.26 16.74 7.28
C TYR A 141 -4.53 17.58 7.50
N ASP A 142 -4.46 18.88 7.18
CA ASP A 142 -5.56 19.82 7.36
C ASP A 142 -6.77 19.43 6.49
N PHE A 143 -6.54 18.97 5.27
CA PHE A 143 -7.59 18.45 4.39
C PHE A 143 -8.37 17.28 5.05
N PHE A 144 -7.67 16.30 5.60
CA PHE A 144 -8.31 15.17 6.25
C PHE A 144 -8.99 15.57 7.57
N MET A 145 -8.38 16.47 8.34
CA MET A 145 -9.01 17.01 9.55
C MET A 145 -10.32 17.73 9.22
N ALA A 146 -10.31 18.63 8.24
CA ALA A 146 -11.50 19.34 7.81
C ALA A 146 -12.58 18.43 7.24
N GLY A 147 -12.19 17.32 6.59
CA GLY A 147 -13.08 16.29 6.05
C GLY A 147 -13.67 15.34 7.08
N GLY A 148 -13.34 15.48 8.38
CA GLY A 148 -13.87 14.64 9.46
C GLY A 148 -13.32 13.21 9.48
N TYR A 149 -12.12 12.98 8.93
CA TYR A 149 -11.47 11.68 9.00
C TYR A 149 -10.81 11.44 10.38
N ASN A 150 -10.67 10.18 10.78
CA ASN A 150 -9.79 9.80 11.88
C ASN A 150 -8.33 9.91 11.42
N VAL A 151 -7.78 11.12 11.42
CA VAL A 151 -6.42 11.38 10.95
C VAL A 151 -5.42 11.42 12.10
N LYS A 152 -4.23 10.84 11.89
CA LYS A 152 -3.14 10.85 12.86
C LYS A 152 -2.03 11.79 12.41
N LYS A 153 -1.57 12.64 13.32
CA LYS A 153 -0.42 13.52 13.08
C LYS A 153 0.85 12.77 13.44
N ILE A 154 1.76 12.62 12.48
CA ILE A 154 3.02 11.87 12.65
C ILE A 154 4.29 12.71 12.43
N TYR A 155 4.17 13.93 11.93
CA TYR A 155 5.30 14.77 11.58
C TYR A 155 5.20 16.13 12.27
N ASP A 156 6.28 16.54 12.91
CA ASP A 156 6.46 17.88 13.44
C ASP A 156 7.41 18.67 12.53
N PHE A 157 6.90 19.78 11.97
CA PHE A 157 7.67 20.62 11.05
C PHE A 157 8.85 21.33 11.73
N GLN A 158 8.73 21.66 13.00
CA GLN A 158 9.76 22.44 13.72
C GLN A 158 10.99 21.57 14.01
N THR A 159 10.72 20.39 14.58
CA THR A 159 11.76 19.45 14.98
C THR A 159 12.16 18.47 13.86
N GLU A 160 11.34 18.37 12.80
CA GLU A 160 11.42 17.33 11.76
C GLU A 160 11.25 15.90 12.30
N GLU A 161 10.75 15.77 13.53
CA GLU A 161 10.50 14.48 14.15
C GLU A 161 9.35 13.76 13.47
N ILE A 162 9.53 12.44 13.29
CA ILE A 162 8.51 11.53 12.76
C ILE A 162 8.29 10.45 13.81
N ILE A 163 7.12 10.46 14.42
CA ILE A 163 6.72 9.47 15.42
C ILE A 163 6.39 8.13 14.76
N GLY A 164 6.48 7.06 15.54
CA GLY A 164 6.25 5.69 15.08
C GLY A 164 4.79 5.23 15.22
N TRP A 165 4.58 3.97 14.90
CA TRP A 165 3.26 3.35 14.99
C TRP A 165 2.72 3.29 16.42
N GLU A 166 3.57 3.08 17.41
CA GLU A 166 3.16 2.91 18.80
C GLU A 166 2.49 4.15 19.37
N GLU A 167 2.98 5.34 19.00
CA GLU A 167 2.46 6.62 19.47
C GLU A 167 1.10 6.99 18.83
N ILE A 168 0.74 6.33 17.73
CA ILE A 168 -0.55 6.57 17.05
C ILE A 168 -1.56 5.44 17.21
N GLY A 169 -1.30 4.51 18.13
CA GLY A 169 -2.23 3.42 18.45
C GLY A 169 -1.81 2.05 17.96
N GLY A 170 -0.52 1.88 17.63
CA GLY A 170 0.09 0.61 17.24
C GLY A 170 0.01 0.28 15.75
N ILE A 171 0.67 -0.79 15.38
CA ILE A 171 0.70 -1.30 13.99
C ILE A 171 -0.71 -1.75 13.59
N PRO A 172 -1.22 -1.34 12.41
CA PRO A 172 -2.55 -1.73 11.94
C PRO A 172 -2.60 -3.18 11.44
N ASP A 173 -3.81 -3.70 11.25
CA ASP A 173 -4.03 -5.01 10.65
C ASP A 173 -3.98 -4.98 9.12
N VAL A 174 -4.37 -3.85 8.53
CA VAL A 174 -4.35 -3.61 7.08
C VAL A 174 -3.75 -2.24 6.79
N VAL A 175 -2.82 -2.18 5.84
CA VAL A 175 -2.28 -0.93 5.30
C VAL A 175 -2.72 -0.77 3.84
N ILE A 176 -3.33 0.36 3.53
CA ILE A 176 -3.70 0.76 2.17
C ILE A 176 -2.71 1.81 1.68
N ASN A 177 -1.84 1.37 0.79
CA ASN A 177 -0.84 2.20 0.15
C ASN A 177 -1.45 2.86 -1.09
N VAL A 178 -1.31 4.16 -1.24
CA VAL A 178 -1.77 4.90 -2.42
C VAL A 178 -0.64 5.29 -3.37
N THR A 179 0.61 5.09 -2.95
CA THR A 179 1.80 5.29 -3.78
C THR A 179 2.65 4.02 -3.86
N PRO A 180 3.21 3.68 -5.04
CA PRO A 180 4.13 2.55 -5.18
C PRO A 180 5.59 2.92 -4.84
N TRP A 181 5.85 4.18 -4.49
CA TRP A 181 7.18 4.73 -4.20
C TRP A 181 7.47 4.69 -2.70
N TYR A 182 7.42 3.48 -2.12
CA TYR A 182 7.54 3.31 -0.67
C TYR A 182 8.89 3.76 -0.09
N SER A 183 9.96 3.82 -0.91
CA SER A 183 11.26 4.34 -0.50
C SER A 183 11.29 5.84 -0.24
N ASP A 184 10.32 6.58 -0.77
CA ASP A 184 10.28 8.03 -0.74
C ASP A 184 9.52 8.58 0.48
N ILE A 185 8.83 7.69 1.22
CA ILE A 185 8.11 8.05 2.45
C ILE A 185 8.95 7.78 3.70
N ALA A 186 8.52 8.32 4.82
CA ALA A 186 9.17 8.15 6.12
C ALA A 186 9.43 6.68 6.46
N LYS A 187 10.65 6.36 6.90
CA LYS A 187 11.16 4.99 7.06
C LYS A 187 10.26 4.10 7.91
N ASN A 188 9.70 4.61 9.01
CA ASN A 188 8.83 3.83 9.91
C ASN A 188 7.53 3.37 9.24
N TYR A 189 7.12 4.02 8.15
CA TYR A 189 5.88 3.74 7.40
C TYR A 189 6.13 3.00 6.08
N GLN A 190 7.38 2.71 5.76
CA GLN A 190 7.72 1.92 4.58
C GLN A 190 7.28 0.47 4.76
N ILE A 191 6.81 -0.15 3.66
CA ILE A 191 6.36 -1.54 3.67
C ILE A 191 7.44 -2.50 4.22
N THR A 192 8.71 -2.23 3.97
CA THR A 192 9.83 -3.03 4.47
C THR A 192 9.87 -3.14 6.00
N ARG A 193 9.27 -2.20 6.72
CA ARG A 193 9.22 -2.18 8.19
C ARG A 193 7.96 -2.79 8.78
N LEU A 194 6.98 -3.09 7.94
CA LEU A 194 5.74 -3.71 8.40
C LEU A 194 5.95 -5.20 8.66
N PRO A 195 5.43 -5.71 9.79
CA PRO A 195 5.43 -7.14 10.08
C PRO A 195 4.59 -7.94 9.06
N LEU A 196 4.92 -9.21 8.86
CA LEU A 196 4.20 -10.07 7.90
C LEU A 196 2.75 -10.40 8.29
N TYR A 197 2.31 -10.04 9.50
CA TYR A 197 0.90 -10.18 9.88
C TYR A 197 0.00 -9.05 9.42
N VAL A 198 0.55 -8.01 8.81
CA VAL A 198 -0.19 -6.87 8.26
C VAL A 198 -0.55 -7.18 6.81
N LEU A 199 -1.82 -7.08 6.44
CA LEU A 199 -2.23 -7.15 5.04
C LEU A 199 -1.90 -5.83 4.33
N ASN A 200 -1.15 -5.88 3.25
CA ASN A 200 -0.83 -4.72 2.43
C ASN A 200 -1.67 -4.70 1.15
N VAL A 201 -2.29 -3.56 0.90
CA VAL A 201 -3.13 -3.29 -0.28
C VAL A 201 -2.54 -2.11 -1.04
N TYR A 202 -2.57 -2.16 -2.35
CA TYR A 202 -2.23 -1.02 -3.20
C TYR A 202 -3.43 -0.58 -4.02
N ILE A 203 -3.70 0.72 -3.97
CA ILE A 203 -4.73 1.41 -4.74
C ILE A 203 -4.04 2.58 -5.44
N SER A 204 -4.14 2.65 -6.77
CA SER A 204 -3.51 3.73 -7.52
C SER A 204 -4.17 5.09 -7.26
N TYR A 205 -3.34 6.12 -7.07
CA TYR A 205 -3.80 7.50 -6.94
C TYR A 205 -4.14 8.16 -8.29
N GLY A 206 -3.65 7.60 -9.39
CA GLY A 206 -3.80 8.16 -10.71
C GLY A 206 -4.18 7.12 -11.76
N LEU A 207 -4.84 7.57 -12.82
CA LEU A 207 -5.19 6.74 -13.96
C LEU A 207 -3.97 6.54 -14.86
N THR A 208 -3.65 5.29 -15.20
CA THR A 208 -2.60 4.96 -16.16
C THR A 208 -3.08 5.23 -17.57
N VAL A 209 -2.80 6.43 -18.10
CA VAL A 209 -3.23 6.86 -19.44
C VAL A 209 -2.17 6.66 -20.51
N GLY A 210 -0.91 6.38 -20.13
CA GLY A 210 0.21 6.19 -21.05
C GLY A 210 0.09 4.90 -21.85
N ASN A 211 0.32 4.98 -23.16
CA ASN A 211 0.57 3.81 -23.98
C ASN A 211 2.09 3.57 -24.02
N SER A 212 2.62 2.78 -23.09
CA SER A 212 4.01 2.36 -23.15
C SER A 212 4.19 1.46 -24.36
N GLN A 213 5.13 1.81 -25.24
CA GLN A 213 5.57 0.90 -26.29
C GLN A 213 6.17 -0.36 -25.66
N GLU A 214 6.20 -1.47 -26.40
CA GLU A 214 6.81 -2.72 -25.97
C GLU A 214 8.19 -2.48 -25.34
N GLY A 215 8.40 -2.96 -24.11
CA GLY A 215 9.60 -2.69 -23.33
C GLY A 215 9.61 -1.35 -22.59
N GLY A 216 8.49 -0.64 -22.52
CA GLY A 216 8.33 0.62 -21.80
C GLY A 216 8.41 0.51 -20.28
N TYR A 217 8.39 1.67 -19.62
CA TYR A 217 8.54 1.80 -18.16
C TYR A 217 7.55 0.92 -17.37
N ALA A 218 6.26 0.88 -17.77
CA ALA A 218 5.24 0.10 -17.08
C ALA A 218 5.55 -1.40 -17.09
N GLU A 219 6.07 -1.93 -18.20
CA GLU A 219 6.38 -3.36 -18.32
C GLU A 219 7.57 -3.78 -17.47
N LYS A 220 8.63 -2.99 -17.43
CA LYS A 220 9.87 -3.33 -16.73
C LYS A 220 9.84 -2.99 -15.24
N PHE A 221 9.16 -1.90 -14.87
CA PHE A 221 9.25 -1.33 -13.53
C PHE A 221 7.96 -1.39 -12.73
N MET A 222 6.78 -1.26 -13.37
CA MET A 222 5.52 -1.26 -12.64
C MET A 222 5.03 -2.67 -12.33
N TYR A 223 4.83 -3.51 -13.36
CA TYR A 223 4.15 -4.79 -13.17
C TYR A 223 4.96 -5.80 -12.33
N ASN A 224 6.28 -5.81 -12.44
CA ASN A 224 7.12 -6.76 -11.71
C ASN A 224 8.02 -6.09 -10.67
N LYS A 225 7.61 -4.96 -10.12
CA LYS A 225 8.27 -4.34 -8.98
C LYS A 225 8.10 -5.22 -7.74
N ASP A 226 9.11 -5.22 -6.86
CA ASP A 226 9.06 -5.90 -5.56
C ASP A 226 7.79 -5.54 -4.78
N PHE A 227 7.51 -4.23 -4.67
CA PHE A 227 6.31 -3.70 -4.04
C PHE A 227 5.03 -4.39 -4.53
N MET A 228 4.87 -4.57 -5.86
CA MET A 228 3.67 -5.20 -6.44
C MET A 228 3.61 -6.70 -6.15
N ASN A 229 4.75 -7.34 -5.93
CA ASN A 229 4.83 -8.77 -5.66
C ASN A 229 4.62 -9.15 -4.19
N VAL A 230 4.68 -8.20 -3.26
CA VAL A 230 4.45 -8.47 -1.83
C VAL A 230 3.08 -7.99 -1.33
N MET A 231 2.28 -7.32 -2.16
CA MET A 231 0.92 -6.90 -1.80
C MET A 231 -0.01 -8.09 -1.67
N TRP A 232 -0.91 -8.05 -0.69
CA TRP A 232 -2.06 -8.95 -0.66
C TRP A 232 -2.99 -8.70 -1.83
N LYS A 233 -3.30 -7.42 -2.11
CA LYS A 233 -4.11 -7.01 -3.27
C LYS A 233 -3.53 -5.79 -3.93
N VAL A 234 -3.53 -5.83 -5.26
CA VAL A 234 -3.22 -4.71 -6.16
C VAL A 234 -4.48 -4.43 -6.98
N TYR A 235 -5.07 -3.27 -6.81
CA TYR A 235 -6.23 -2.86 -7.60
C TYR A 235 -5.77 -2.10 -8.84
N THR A 236 -6.19 -2.57 -10.01
CA THR A 236 -5.83 -1.97 -11.30
C THR A 236 -7.02 -1.24 -11.93
N GLU A 237 -6.71 -0.15 -12.61
CA GLU A 237 -7.72 0.71 -13.22
C GLU A 237 -8.25 0.15 -14.53
N THR A 238 -7.44 -0.63 -15.25
CA THR A 238 -7.77 -1.10 -16.61
C THR A 238 -7.52 -2.59 -16.80
N LYS A 239 -8.26 -3.17 -17.73
CA LYS A 239 -8.01 -4.54 -18.19
C LYS A 239 -6.61 -4.70 -18.81
N LYS A 240 -6.09 -3.64 -19.43
CA LYS A 240 -4.73 -3.62 -20.00
C LYS A 240 -3.68 -3.84 -18.92
N ASP A 241 -3.80 -3.14 -17.79
CA ASP A 241 -2.88 -3.28 -16.67
C ASP A 241 -2.95 -4.69 -16.07
N TYR A 242 -4.17 -5.23 -15.90
CA TYR A 242 -4.34 -6.61 -15.45
C TYR A 242 -3.62 -7.62 -16.37
N ILE A 243 -3.75 -7.49 -17.69
CA ILE A 243 -3.03 -8.32 -18.67
C ILE A 243 -1.51 -8.11 -18.55
N GLY A 244 -1.05 -6.86 -18.32
CA GLY A 244 0.35 -6.55 -18.06
C GLY A 244 0.90 -7.30 -16.84
N PHE A 245 0.17 -7.31 -15.74
CA PHE A 245 0.52 -8.10 -14.56
C PHE A 245 0.56 -9.60 -14.84
N GLN A 246 -0.43 -10.14 -15.58
CA GLN A 246 -0.41 -11.56 -15.98
C GLN A 246 0.84 -11.92 -16.79
N LYS A 247 1.27 -11.04 -17.68
CA LYS A 247 2.43 -11.28 -18.55
C LYS A 247 3.75 -11.17 -17.80
N TYR A 248 3.93 -10.11 -17.00
CA TYR A 248 5.24 -9.69 -16.51
C TYR A 248 5.49 -9.96 -15.03
N GLN A 249 4.44 -9.96 -14.18
CA GLN A 249 4.60 -10.15 -12.74
C GLN A 249 5.04 -11.56 -12.38
N THR A 250 5.89 -11.71 -11.38
CA THR A 250 6.32 -13.01 -10.83
C THR A 250 5.12 -13.82 -10.32
N LEU A 251 4.15 -13.17 -9.66
CA LEU A 251 2.91 -13.79 -9.18
C LEU A 251 1.86 -14.01 -10.28
N LYS A 252 2.09 -13.59 -11.54
CA LYS A 252 1.16 -13.77 -12.67
C LYS A 252 -0.25 -13.27 -12.38
N ALA A 253 -0.35 -12.09 -11.79
CA ALA A 253 -1.58 -11.43 -11.38
C ALA A 253 -2.41 -12.17 -10.30
N LYS A 254 -1.83 -13.10 -9.57
CA LYS A 254 -2.49 -13.83 -8.47
C LYS A 254 -3.09 -12.90 -7.42
N ASN A 255 -2.43 -11.78 -7.15
CA ASN A 255 -2.82 -10.78 -6.18
C ASN A 255 -3.48 -9.55 -6.81
N VAL A 256 -3.75 -9.55 -8.12
CA VAL A 256 -4.28 -8.39 -8.85
C VAL A 256 -5.77 -8.49 -9.05
N VAL A 257 -6.48 -7.38 -8.84
CA VAL A 257 -7.91 -7.23 -9.05
C VAL A 257 -8.15 -6.13 -10.08
N ASN A 258 -8.83 -6.45 -11.17
CA ASN A 258 -9.27 -5.45 -12.13
C ASN A 258 -10.57 -4.78 -11.63
N SER A 259 -10.43 -3.68 -10.91
CA SER A 259 -11.55 -2.98 -10.27
C SER A 259 -12.12 -1.83 -11.09
N GLY A 260 -11.38 -1.35 -12.07
CA GLY A 260 -11.60 -0.02 -12.62
C GLY A 260 -10.98 1.08 -11.76
N TYR A 261 -11.03 2.31 -12.24
CA TYR A 261 -10.47 3.47 -11.53
C TYR A 261 -11.42 3.94 -10.44
N ILE A 262 -11.04 3.76 -9.19
CA ILE A 262 -11.92 3.96 -8.03
C ILE A 262 -12.45 5.40 -7.86
N LYS A 263 -11.74 6.42 -8.34
CA LYS A 263 -12.28 7.79 -8.35
C LYS A 263 -13.50 7.95 -9.26
N MET A 264 -13.76 7.00 -10.16
CA MET A 264 -14.95 7.02 -11.02
C MET A 264 -16.25 6.85 -10.24
N ASP A 265 -16.23 6.25 -9.07
CA ASP A 265 -17.41 6.12 -8.21
C ASP A 265 -18.05 7.48 -7.91
N TYR A 266 -17.22 8.53 -7.78
CA TYR A 266 -17.70 9.90 -7.64
C TYR A 266 -18.64 10.31 -8.77
N PHE A 267 -18.32 9.94 -10.00
CA PHE A 267 -19.12 10.32 -11.19
C PHE A 267 -20.35 9.44 -11.38
N LEU A 268 -20.47 8.33 -10.67
CA LEU A 268 -21.65 7.46 -10.68
C LEU A 268 -22.75 7.95 -9.73
N GLU A 269 -22.40 8.83 -8.80
CA GLU A 269 -23.36 9.44 -7.88
C GLU A 269 -24.05 10.64 -8.52
N LYS A 270 -25.26 10.96 -8.04
CA LYS A 270 -25.95 12.18 -8.45
C LYS A 270 -25.33 13.39 -7.75
N HIS A 271 -24.64 14.20 -8.52
CA HIS A 271 -24.10 15.47 -8.05
C HIS A 271 -24.94 16.64 -8.58
N ASP A 272 -25.00 17.70 -7.78
CA ASP A 272 -25.55 18.98 -8.25
C ASP A 272 -24.47 19.70 -9.08
N TYR A 273 -24.67 19.67 -10.40
CA TYR A 273 -23.84 20.39 -11.37
C TYR A 273 -24.53 21.69 -11.84
N SER A 274 -25.37 22.29 -11.00
CA SER A 274 -26.00 23.59 -11.32
C SER A 274 -24.90 24.62 -11.64
N GLU A 275 -25.28 25.55 -12.55
CA GLU A 275 -24.39 26.63 -12.95
C GLU A 275 -23.93 27.46 -11.74
N GLU A 276 -24.83 27.73 -10.80
CA GLU A 276 -24.53 28.44 -9.56
C GLU A 276 -23.42 27.73 -8.75
N ARG A 277 -23.54 26.42 -8.58
CA ARG A 277 -22.52 25.61 -7.85
C ARG A 277 -21.19 25.61 -8.57
N LEU A 278 -21.18 25.44 -9.89
CA LEU A 278 -19.94 25.45 -10.69
C LEU A 278 -19.26 26.82 -10.62
N ARG A 279 -20.02 27.93 -10.71
CA ARG A 279 -19.49 29.29 -10.55
C ARG A 279 -18.84 29.48 -9.19
N ASN A 280 -19.47 29.01 -8.12
CA ASN A 280 -18.93 29.11 -6.77
C ASN A 280 -17.62 28.28 -6.61
N ILE A 281 -17.58 27.04 -7.11
CA ILE A 281 -16.39 26.18 -7.05
C ILE A 281 -15.21 26.80 -7.81
N TRP A 282 -15.47 27.35 -9.00
CA TRP A 282 -14.42 27.91 -9.86
C TRP A 282 -14.17 29.39 -9.65
N SER A 283 -14.89 30.02 -8.73
CA SER A 283 -14.80 31.47 -8.47
C SER A 283 -15.00 32.30 -9.76
N VAL A 284 -15.93 31.87 -10.63
CA VAL A 284 -16.20 32.52 -11.91
C VAL A 284 -17.06 33.74 -11.68
N PRO A 285 -16.65 34.94 -12.16
CA PRO A 285 -17.44 36.15 -12.04
C PRO A 285 -18.82 36.03 -12.69
N GLU A 286 -19.80 36.75 -12.13
CA GLU A 286 -21.13 36.84 -12.70
C GLU A 286 -21.07 37.40 -14.16
N GLY A 287 -21.83 36.80 -15.09
CA GLY A 287 -21.83 37.19 -16.49
C GLY A 287 -20.75 36.57 -17.37
N THR A 288 -19.83 35.74 -16.79
CA THR A 288 -18.90 34.97 -17.59
C THR A 288 -19.56 33.68 -18.08
N ASP A 289 -19.39 33.34 -19.36
CA ASP A 289 -19.85 32.07 -19.90
C ASP A 289 -18.88 30.92 -19.46
N ILE A 290 -19.42 29.90 -18.81
CA ILE A 290 -18.66 28.77 -18.34
C ILE A 290 -18.64 27.57 -19.31
N TYR A 291 -19.32 27.69 -20.43
CA TYR A 291 -19.45 26.64 -21.44
C TYR A 291 -18.75 26.98 -22.77
N SER A 292 -18.01 28.07 -22.85
CA SER A 292 -17.30 28.49 -24.06
C SER A 292 -15.95 27.82 -24.23
#